data_2c6105449b04508944dd5ce31f40b4c3
#
_entry.id   2c6105449b04508944dd5ce31f40b4c3
#
_cell.length_a   1.000
_cell.length_b   1.000
_cell.length_c   1.000
_cell.angle_alpha   90.00
_cell.angle_beta   90.00
_cell.angle_gamma   90.00
#
_symmetry.space_group_name_H-M   'P 1'
#
loop_
_entity.id
_entity.type
_entity.pdbx_description
1 polymer ?
#
loop_
_entity_poly.entity_id
_entity_poly.type
_entity_poly.pdbx_seq_one_letter_code
_entity_poly.pdbx_strand_id
1 'polypeptide(L)'
;MSVYKDGSKWRVIYRYTDSRGERKQTQKRGFSTKKEAQAWEREQMNKTESSLNMTFESFSDIYFDDMKKRLKENTWHTKEHILRTKLIPFFGKRKMCDIQPKDVIAWQNEMLEGSTKTGKPYSPVYLKTLHNQLSAVFNYAVKFYGLPSNPAAKAGNMGKAKNREMLFWTQEEYKKFAEVMMDKPVSFYAFEMLYWCV
;
A
#
# COMPACT_ATOMS: atom_id res chain seq x y z
N MET A 1 24.40 18.63 4.74
CA MET A 1 25.18 18.64 5.99
C MET A 1 24.57 19.71 6.88
N SER A 2 24.23 19.35 8.10
CA SER A 2 23.49 20.20 9.03
C SER A 2 24.25 20.53 10.32
N VAL A 3 25.60 20.35 10.29
CA VAL A 3 26.51 20.63 11.41
C VAL A 3 27.16 22.00 11.21
N TYR A 4 26.94 22.91 12.15
CA TYR A 4 27.42 24.28 12.10
C TYR A 4 28.25 24.61 13.33
N LYS A 5 29.25 25.51 13.16
CA LYS A 5 30.03 26.03 14.27
C LYS A 5 29.23 27.15 14.98
N ASP A 6 29.14 27.11 16.28
CA ASP A 6 28.40 28.03 17.13
C ASP A 6 29.33 28.55 18.21
N GLY A 7 30.11 29.59 17.91
CA GLY A 7 31.19 30.12 18.74
C GLY A 7 32.32 29.10 18.89
N SER A 8 32.64 28.72 20.14
CA SER A 8 33.63 27.69 20.49
C SER A 8 33.10 26.25 20.43
N LYS A 9 31.77 26.08 20.22
CA LYS A 9 31.08 24.78 20.21
C LYS A 9 30.42 24.50 18.85
N TRP A 10 29.87 23.30 18.71
CA TRP A 10 29.19 22.89 17.51
C TRP A 10 27.70 22.67 17.77
N ARG A 11 26.87 22.95 16.75
CA ARG A 11 25.45 22.68 16.76
C ARG A 11 25.03 21.86 15.55
N VAL A 12 24.00 21.05 15.75
CA VAL A 12 23.36 20.26 14.69
C VAL A 12 21.93 20.73 14.51
N ILE A 13 21.53 20.93 13.26
CA ILE A 13 20.16 21.19 12.89
C ILE A 13 19.68 19.95 12.13
N TYR A 14 18.80 19.15 12.76
CA TYR A 14 18.23 17.95 12.17
C TYR A 14 16.79 18.23 11.69
N ARG A 15 16.56 18.02 10.41
CA ARG A 15 15.23 18.15 9.79
C ARG A 15 14.66 16.79 9.54
N TYR A 16 13.45 16.56 10.00
CA TYR A 16 12.73 15.31 9.81
C TYR A 16 11.26 15.58 9.52
N THR A 17 10.60 14.61 8.92
CA THR A 17 9.15 14.62 8.72
C THR A 17 8.52 13.84 9.86
N ASP A 18 7.60 14.46 10.59
CA ASP A 18 6.95 13.80 11.71
C ASP A 18 5.87 12.80 11.21
N SER A 19 5.28 12.04 12.14
CA SER A 19 4.20 11.09 11.87
C SER A 19 2.95 11.69 11.23
N ARG A 20 2.82 13.02 11.22
CA ARG A 20 1.71 13.76 10.58
C ARG A 20 2.06 14.28 9.18
N GLY A 21 3.27 13.98 8.69
CA GLY A 21 3.76 14.46 7.40
C GLY A 21 4.26 15.92 7.42
N GLU A 22 4.34 16.54 8.60
CA GLU A 22 4.85 17.89 8.76
C GLU A 22 6.37 17.89 8.82
N ARG A 23 7.00 18.82 8.10
CA ARG A 23 8.44 19.03 8.18
C ARG A 23 8.77 19.74 9.50
N LYS A 24 9.44 19.03 10.40
CA LYS A 24 9.92 19.57 11.68
C LYS A 24 11.42 19.69 11.68
N GLN A 25 11.90 20.59 12.52
CA GLN A 25 13.31 20.84 12.71
C GLN A 25 13.62 20.80 14.20
N THR A 26 14.63 20.00 14.54
CA THR A 26 15.20 19.94 15.89
C THR A 26 16.64 20.40 15.82
N GLN A 27 17.07 21.17 16.80
CA GLN A 27 18.46 21.57 16.93
C GLN A 27 19.02 21.15 18.29
N LYS A 28 20.25 20.66 18.27
CA LYS A 28 21.03 20.39 19.48
C LYS A 28 22.34 21.16 19.42
N ARG A 29 22.65 21.85 20.50
CA ARG A 29 23.86 22.69 20.64
C ARG A 29 24.78 22.13 21.73
N GLY A 30 26.02 22.59 21.76
CA GLY A 30 26.93 22.33 22.87
C GLY A 30 27.90 21.18 22.66
N PHE A 31 28.01 20.65 21.44
CA PHE A 31 29.03 19.62 21.14
C PHE A 31 30.44 20.21 21.17
N SER A 32 31.38 19.49 21.82
CA SER A 32 32.75 19.93 21.95
C SER A 32 33.52 19.82 20.63
N THR A 33 33.19 18.83 19.81
CA THR A 33 33.85 18.58 18.53
C THR A 33 32.86 18.39 17.36
N LYS A 34 33.33 18.69 16.15
CA LYS A 34 32.58 18.41 14.93
C LYS A 34 32.24 16.92 14.79
N LYS A 35 33.16 16.04 15.19
CA LYS A 35 32.99 14.59 15.12
C LYS A 35 31.86 14.10 16.02
N GLU A 36 31.76 14.66 17.23
CA GLU A 36 30.66 14.37 18.16
C GLU A 36 29.32 14.84 17.65
N ALA A 37 29.25 16.04 17.05
CA ALA A 37 28.06 16.58 16.43
C ALA A 37 27.59 15.71 15.23
N GLN A 38 28.51 15.26 14.39
CA GLN A 38 28.24 14.33 13.29
C GLN A 38 27.80 12.93 13.76
N ALA A 39 28.39 12.43 14.84
CA ALA A 39 28.01 11.15 15.44
C ALA A 39 26.57 11.20 15.95
N TRP A 40 26.18 12.27 16.62
CA TRP A 40 24.81 12.49 17.08
C TRP A 40 23.82 12.61 15.91
N GLU A 41 24.19 13.31 14.82
CA GLU A 41 23.36 13.40 13.61
C GLU A 41 23.10 12.02 13.01
N ARG A 42 24.15 11.19 12.87
CA ARG A 42 24.04 9.80 12.38
C ARG A 42 23.16 8.94 13.30
N GLU A 43 23.28 9.12 14.61
CA GLU A 43 22.45 8.40 15.57
C GLU A 43 20.97 8.78 15.44
N GLN A 44 20.64 10.05 15.19
CA GLN A 44 19.26 10.48 14.94
C GLN A 44 18.75 9.94 13.60
N MET A 45 19.56 9.95 12.55
CA MET A 45 19.22 9.31 11.26
C MET A 45 18.95 7.83 11.46
N ASN A 46 19.84 7.10 12.15
CA ASN A 46 19.67 5.68 12.41
C ASN A 46 18.43 5.37 13.27
N LYS A 47 18.06 6.24 14.21
CA LYS A 47 16.80 6.09 14.97
C LYS A 47 15.57 6.26 14.10
N THR A 48 15.62 7.17 13.16
CA THR A 48 14.53 7.35 12.17
C THR A 48 14.52 6.19 11.16
N GLU A 49 15.69 5.70 10.75
CA GLU A 49 15.85 4.53 9.89
C GLU A 49 15.58 3.20 10.60
N SER A 50 15.79 3.12 11.92
CA SER A 50 15.60 1.88 12.69
C SER A 50 14.14 1.41 12.70
N SER A 51 13.17 2.33 12.56
CA SER A 51 11.76 1.98 12.42
C SER A 51 11.46 1.26 11.09
N LEU A 52 12.29 1.46 10.04
CA LEU A 52 12.16 0.82 8.73
C LEU A 52 13.16 -0.33 8.51
N ASN A 53 14.04 -0.59 9.48
CA ASN A 53 14.96 -1.73 9.46
C ASN A 53 14.27 -3.07 9.74
N MET A 54 12.96 -3.03 10.05
CA MET A 54 12.14 -4.21 10.21
C MET A 54 11.82 -4.84 8.84
N THR A 55 11.46 -6.12 8.87
CA THR A 55 11.04 -6.85 7.68
C THR A 55 9.67 -6.36 7.18
N PHE A 56 9.40 -6.57 5.89
CA PHE A 56 8.09 -6.28 5.30
C PHE A 56 6.96 -7.04 6.02
N GLU A 57 7.21 -8.28 6.46
CA GLU A 57 6.26 -9.08 7.22
C GLU A 57 5.93 -8.41 8.56
N SER A 58 6.95 -8.09 9.37
CA SER A 58 6.74 -7.40 10.66
C SER A 58 6.05 -6.04 10.50
N PHE A 59 6.38 -5.29 9.43
CA PHE A 59 5.71 -4.03 9.12
C PHE A 59 4.25 -4.24 8.71
N SER A 60 3.97 -5.32 7.96
CA SER A 60 2.62 -5.68 7.56
C SER A 60 1.72 -5.97 8.76
N ASP A 61 2.23 -6.60 9.81
CA ASP A 61 1.48 -6.86 11.04
C ASP A 61 1.09 -5.55 11.74
N ILE A 62 2.03 -4.60 11.83
CA ILE A 62 1.73 -3.25 12.38
C ILE A 62 0.66 -2.54 11.53
N TYR A 63 0.80 -2.60 10.20
CA TYR A 63 -0.18 -2.03 9.28
C TYR A 63 -1.57 -2.66 9.46
N PHE A 64 -1.65 -3.98 9.68
CA PHE A 64 -2.90 -4.67 9.93
C PHE A 64 -3.57 -4.25 11.22
N ASP A 65 -2.82 -4.18 12.31
CA ASP A 65 -3.36 -3.81 13.62
C ASP A 65 -4.00 -2.42 13.59
N ASP A 66 -3.40 -1.48 12.86
CA ASP A 66 -3.94 -0.14 12.68
C ASP A 66 -5.15 -0.10 11.73
N MET A 67 -5.08 -0.84 10.62
CA MET A 67 -6.14 -0.82 9.61
C MET A 67 -7.38 -1.58 10.06
N LYS A 68 -7.24 -2.66 10.84
CA LYS A 68 -8.35 -3.44 11.40
C LYS A 68 -9.33 -2.59 12.18
N LYS A 69 -8.83 -1.60 12.91
CA LYS A 69 -9.66 -0.68 13.72
C LYS A 69 -10.44 0.34 12.87
N ARG A 70 -10.06 0.55 11.61
CA ARG A 70 -10.59 1.62 10.73
C ARG A 70 -11.41 1.10 9.57
N LEU A 71 -11.30 -0.18 9.23
CA LEU A 71 -11.93 -0.78 8.06
C LEU A 71 -13.08 -1.70 8.45
N LYS A 72 -14.06 -1.82 7.54
CA LYS A 72 -15.10 -2.84 7.65
C LYS A 72 -14.47 -4.23 7.55
N GLU A 73 -15.02 -5.18 8.27
CA GLU A 73 -14.52 -6.55 8.40
C GLU A 73 -14.19 -7.23 7.05
N ASN A 74 -15.12 -7.23 6.12
CA ASN A 74 -14.91 -7.82 4.80
C ASN A 74 -13.77 -7.15 4.01
N THR A 75 -13.56 -5.84 4.20
CA THR A 75 -12.50 -5.10 3.50
C THR A 75 -11.14 -5.48 4.06
N TRP A 76 -11.02 -5.60 5.37
CA TRP A 76 -9.76 -5.94 5.99
C TRP A 76 -9.39 -7.41 5.73
N HIS A 77 -10.34 -8.36 5.75
CA HIS A 77 -10.10 -9.76 5.38
C HIS A 77 -9.56 -9.90 3.96
N THR A 78 -10.13 -9.17 3.00
CA THR A 78 -9.64 -9.18 1.62
C THR A 78 -8.20 -8.66 1.53
N LYS A 79 -7.89 -7.59 2.25
CA LYS A 79 -6.53 -7.02 2.30
C LYS A 79 -5.53 -8.00 2.94
N GLU A 80 -5.88 -8.57 4.07
CA GLU A 80 -5.06 -9.55 4.77
C GLU A 80 -4.77 -10.75 3.88
N HIS A 81 -5.79 -11.30 3.24
CA HIS A 81 -5.63 -12.42 2.32
C HIS A 81 -4.63 -12.11 1.21
N ILE A 82 -4.74 -10.96 0.57
CA ILE A 82 -3.81 -10.53 -0.48
C ILE A 82 -2.39 -10.38 0.08
N LEU A 83 -2.21 -9.70 1.20
CA LEU A 83 -0.89 -9.52 1.78
C LEU A 83 -0.24 -10.86 2.15
N ARG A 84 -0.97 -11.73 2.87
CA ARG A 84 -0.43 -13.04 3.29
C ARG A 84 -0.14 -13.99 2.14
N THR A 85 -0.96 -13.98 1.08
CA THR A 85 -0.83 -14.97 0.00
C THR A 85 -0.01 -14.49 -1.20
N LYS A 86 0.15 -13.16 -1.40
CA LYS A 86 0.77 -12.60 -2.60
C LYS A 86 1.96 -11.68 -2.32
N LEU A 87 1.99 -11.00 -1.20
CA LEU A 87 3.03 -10.02 -0.90
C LEU A 87 4.07 -10.56 0.08
N ILE A 88 3.65 -11.13 1.20
CA ILE A 88 4.56 -11.68 2.21
C ILE A 88 5.46 -12.81 1.65
N PRO A 89 4.98 -13.74 0.81
CA PRO A 89 5.86 -14.77 0.24
C PRO A 89 7.04 -14.20 -0.55
N PHE A 90 6.87 -13.04 -1.20
CA PHE A 90 7.90 -12.41 -2.01
C PHE A 90 8.74 -11.39 -1.21
N PHE A 91 8.08 -10.50 -0.47
CA PHE A 91 8.73 -9.39 0.22
C PHE A 91 9.02 -9.64 1.71
N GLY A 92 8.35 -10.62 2.34
CA GLY A 92 8.26 -10.76 3.79
C GLY A 92 9.59 -10.72 4.52
N LYS A 93 10.60 -11.41 4.01
CA LYS A 93 11.95 -11.47 4.61
C LYS A 93 12.84 -10.25 4.31
N ARG A 94 12.43 -9.38 3.39
CA ARG A 94 13.20 -8.19 3.02
C ARG A 94 12.92 -7.05 4.00
N LYS A 95 13.90 -6.23 4.28
CA LYS A 95 13.71 -5.03 5.08
C LYS A 95 12.96 -3.97 4.27
N MET A 96 12.08 -3.24 4.92
CA MET A 96 11.28 -2.18 4.28
C MET A 96 12.14 -1.13 3.56
N CYS A 97 13.28 -0.75 4.15
CA CYS A 97 14.21 0.22 3.57
C CYS A 97 14.96 -0.29 2.33
N ASP A 98 15.13 -1.61 2.19
CA ASP A 98 15.91 -2.22 1.11
C ASP A 98 15.08 -2.54 -0.13
N ILE A 99 13.75 -2.49 -0.03
CA ILE A 99 12.86 -2.77 -1.16
C ILE A 99 12.91 -1.62 -2.16
N GLN A 100 13.38 -1.91 -3.36
CA GLN A 100 13.54 -0.94 -4.46
C GLN A 100 12.48 -1.15 -5.56
N PRO A 101 12.27 -0.15 -6.44
CA PRO A 101 11.34 -0.30 -7.57
C PRO A 101 11.62 -1.51 -8.47
N LYS A 102 12.90 -1.89 -8.64
CA LYS A 102 13.29 -3.10 -9.39
C LYS A 102 12.73 -4.39 -8.77
N ASP A 103 12.65 -4.47 -7.44
CA ASP A 103 12.12 -5.63 -6.75
C ASP A 103 10.60 -5.71 -6.93
N VAL A 104 9.93 -4.55 -6.97
CA VAL A 104 8.50 -4.48 -7.28
C VAL A 104 8.23 -4.93 -8.70
N ILE A 105 9.06 -4.54 -9.68
CA ILE A 105 8.94 -4.98 -11.09
C ILE A 105 9.15 -6.50 -11.18
N ALA A 106 10.12 -7.05 -10.47
CA ALA A 106 10.35 -8.50 -10.44
C ALA A 106 9.12 -9.25 -9.91
N TRP A 107 8.52 -8.78 -8.82
CA TRP A 107 7.28 -9.33 -8.29
C TRP A 107 6.10 -9.18 -9.26
N GLN A 108 5.99 -8.03 -9.95
CA GLN A 108 4.96 -7.82 -10.96
C GLN A 108 5.07 -8.83 -12.11
N ASN A 109 6.28 -9.10 -12.58
CA ASN A 109 6.53 -10.09 -13.64
C ASN A 109 6.10 -11.49 -13.19
N GLU A 110 6.42 -11.89 -11.95
CA GLU A 110 5.95 -13.16 -11.39
C GLU A 110 4.40 -13.24 -11.33
N MET A 111 3.75 -12.14 -10.96
CA MET A 111 2.28 -12.10 -10.93
C MET A 111 1.66 -12.12 -12.33
N LEU A 112 2.33 -11.57 -13.34
CA LEU A 112 1.89 -11.60 -14.75
C LEU A 112 1.97 -13.00 -15.36
N GLU A 113 2.93 -13.83 -14.95
CA GLU A 113 3.03 -15.22 -15.37
C GLU A 113 1.86 -16.07 -14.90
N GLY A 114 1.10 -15.61 -13.89
CA GLY A 114 -0.16 -16.19 -13.47
C GLY A 114 -0.11 -17.02 -12.19
N SER A 115 -1.19 -17.75 -11.94
CA SER A 115 -1.32 -18.57 -10.74
C SER A 115 -0.57 -19.90 -10.92
N THR A 116 0.39 -20.14 -10.04
CA THR A 116 1.10 -21.45 -9.98
C THR A 116 0.17 -22.65 -9.68
N LYS A 117 -1.00 -22.38 -9.05
CA LYS A 117 -1.97 -23.45 -8.70
C LYS A 117 -2.91 -23.81 -9.85
N THR A 118 -3.27 -22.87 -10.70
CA THR A 118 -4.28 -23.08 -11.76
C THR A 118 -3.72 -22.96 -13.16
N GLY A 119 -2.47 -22.52 -13.32
CA GLY A 119 -1.83 -22.26 -14.62
C GLY A 119 -2.51 -21.14 -15.44
N LYS A 120 -3.50 -20.45 -14.88
CA LYS A 120 -4.23 -19.39 -15.59
C LYS A 120 -3.70 -18.02 -15.21
N PRO A 121 -3.59 -17.09 -16.18
CA PRO A 121 -3.18 -15.71 -15.89
C PRO A 121 -4.22 -15.00 -15.02
N TYR A 122 -3.74 -14.11 -14.15
CA TYR A 122 -4.63 -13.25 -13.36
C TYR A 122 -5.32 -12.20 -14.24
N SER A 123 -6.55 -11.84 -13.89
CA SER A 123 -7.24 -10.75 -14.60
C SER A 123 -6.53 -9.40 -14.38
N PRO A 124 -6.55 -8.49 -15.38
CA PRO A 124 -5.93 -7.17 -15.24
C PRO A 124 -6.46 -6.36 -14.04
N VAL A 125 -7.74 -6.51 -13.72
CA VAL A 125 -8.36 -5.87 -12.55
C VAL A 125 -7.77 -6.40 -11.25
N TYR A 126 -7.57 -7.71 -11.15
CA TYR A 126 -6.96 -8.34 -9.98
C TYR A 126 -5.51 -7.93 -9.81
N LEU A 127 -4.73 -7.92 -10.89
CA LEU A 127 -3.34 -7.43 -10.90
C LEU A 127 -3.25 -5.98 -10.40
N LYS A 128 -4.14 -5.11 -10.89
CA LYS A 128 -4.26 -3.73 -10.39
C LYS A 128 -4.56 -3.69 -8.90
N THR A 129 -5.44 -4.56 -8.41
CA THR A 129 -5.78 -4.64 -6.99
C THR A 129 -4.59 -5.07 -6.15
N LEU A 130 -3.82 -6.09 -6.59
CA LEU A 130 -2.59 -6.53 -5.92
C LEU A 130 -1.58 -5.38 -5.79
N HIS A 131 -1.32 -4.68 -6.89
CA HIS A 131 -0.41 -3.53 -6.88
C HIS A 131 -0.89 -2.41 -5.95
N ASN A 132 -2.17 -2.11 -5.96
CA ASN A 132 -2.75 -1.08 -5.09
C ASN A 132 -2.61 -1.43 -3.61
N GLN A 133 -2.72 -2.72 -3.23
CA GLN A 133 -2.50 -3.15 -1.85
C GLN A 133 -1.03 -2.98 -1.44
N LEU A 134 -0.07 -3.34 -2.29
CA LEU A 134 1.35 -3.12 -2.05
C LEU A 134 1.65 -1.63 -1.88
N SER A 135 1.14 -0.80 -2.82
CA SER A 135 1.31 0.65 -2.77
C SER A 135 0.70 1.27 -1.52
N ALA A 136 -0.43 0.75 -1.01
CA ALA A 136 -1.06 1.22 0.22
C ALA A 136 -0.17 0.99 1.45
N VAL A 137 0.49 -0.18 1.56
CA VAL A 137 1.45 -0.47 2.63
C VAL A 137 2.64 0.49 2.59
N PHE A 138 3.22 0.71 1.40
CA PHE A 138 4.34 1.65 1.27
C PHE A 138 3.94 3.10 1.49
N ASN A 139 2.75 3.52 1.05
CA ASN A 139 2.23 4.87 1.36
C ASN A 139 2.05 5.08 2.87
N TYR A 140 1.61 4.04 3.58
CA TYR A 140 1.53 4.08 5.03
C TYR A 140 2.91 4.23 5.67
N ALA A 141 3.92 3.50 5.17
CA ALA A 141 5.31 3.64 5.62
C ALA A 141 5.88 5.03 5.33
N VAL A 142 5.62 5.60 4.16
CA VAL A 142 6.03 6.97 3.80
C VAL A 142 5.39 7.99 4.73
N LYS A 143 4.07 7.85 4.99
CA LYS A 143 3.31 8.82 5.76
C LYS A 143 3.64 8.82 7.25
N PHE A 144 3.84 7.65 7.85
CA PHE A 144 3.91 7.50 9.30
C PHE A 144 5.27 7.04 9.83
N TYR A 145 6.09 6.41 8.99
CA TYR A 145 7.37 5.80 9.40
C TYR A 145 8.59 6.38 8.70
N GLY A 146 8.42 7.43 7.91
CA GLY A 146 9.53 8.17 7.30
C GLY A 146 10.24 7.47 6.15
N LEU A 147 9.58 6.51 5.47
CA LEU A 147 10.13 5.96 4.23
C LEU A 147 10.29 7.09 3.20
N PRO A 148 11.47 7.26 2.57
CA PRO A 148 11.73 8.41 1.69
C PRO A 148 10.79 8.50 0.48
N SER A 149 10.36 7.36 -0.05
CA SER A 149 9.44 7.30 -1.20
C SER A 149 8.82 5.93 -1.32
N ASN A 150 7.65 5.86 -1.98
CA ASN A 150 6.97 4.61 -2.27
C ASN A 150 7.60 3.91 -3.50
N PRO A 151 8.26 2.75 -3.34
CA PRO A 151 8.86 2.02 -4.45
C PRO A 151 7.82 1.44 -5.43
N ALA A 152 6.61 1.09 -4.94
CA ALA A 152 5.54 0.59 -5.79
C ALA A 152 4.98 1.70 -6.68
N ALA A 153 4.84 2.93 -6.18
CA ALA A 153 4.42 4.06 -7.00
C ALA A 153 5.43 4.38 -8.11
N LYS A 154 6.74 4.26 -7.82
CA LYS A 154 7.80 4.45 -8.82
C LYS A 154 7.83 3.35 -9.88
N ALA A 155 7.53 2.10 -9.51
CA ALA A 155 7.46 0.98 -10.44
C ALA A 155 6.26 1.08 -11.41
N GLY A 156 5.21 1.79 -11.01
CA GLY A 156 3.97 1.90 -11.79
C GLY A 156 3.05 0.68 -11.64
N ASN A 157 1.81 0.82 -12.11
CA ASN A 157 0.81 -0.24 -12.00
C ASN A 157 0.97 -1.28 -13.13
N MET A 158 0.73 -2.57 -12.83
CA MET A 158 0.85 -3.67 -13.78
C MET A 158 -0.46 -4.03 -14.51
N GLY A 159 -1.59 -3.55 -14.03
CA GLY A 159 -2.90 -3.87 -14.60
C GLY A 159 -3.52 -2.67 -15.30
N LYS A 160 -3.75 -2.77 -16.61
CA LYS A 160 -4.60 -1.82 -17.35
C LYS A 160 -5.99 -2.42 -17.44
N ALA A 161 -6.90 -2.02 -16.57
CA ALA A 161 -8.31 -2.35 -16.75
C ALA A 161 -8.84 -1.55 -17.95
N LYS A 162 -9.25 -2.22 -19.01
CA LYS A 162 -10.10 -1.60 -20.01
C LYS A 162 -11.45 -1.30 -19.34
N ASN A 163 -11.92 -0.08 -19.44
CA ASN A 163 -13.30 0.23 -19.08
C ASN A 163 -14.19 -0.65 -19.96
N ARG A 164 -14.89 -1.60 -19.34
CA ARG A 164 -15.94 -2.33 -20.04
C ARG A 164 -17.14 -1.39 -20.10
N GLU A 165 -17.73 -1.28 -21.26
CA GLU A 165 -19.04 -0.67 -21.37
C GLU A 165 -19.98 -1.39 -20.41
N MET A 166 -20.73 -0.62 -19.63
CA MET A 166 -21.71 -1.18 -18.72
C MET A 166 -22.85 -1.71 -19.57
N LEU A 167 -23.00 -3.03 -19.58
CA LEU A 167 -24.12 -3.67 -20.24
C LEU A 167 -25.40 -3.33 -19.46
N PHE A 168 -26.40 -2.88 -20.14
CA PHE A 168 -27.73 -2.66 -19.59
C PHE A 168 -28.72 -3.41 -20.46
N TRP A 169 -29.81 -3.79 -19.88
CA TRP A 169 -30.89 -4.42 -20.62
C TRP A 169 -31.84 -3.36 -21.16
N THR A 170 -32.19 -3.47 -22.41
CA THR A 170 -33.29 -2.69 -22.96
C THR A 170 -34.62 -3.15 -22.37
N GLN A 171 -35.65 -2.32 -22.45
CA GLN A 171 -36.97 -2.66 -21.93
C GLN A 171 -37.51 -3.96 -22.54
N GLU A 172 -37.25 -4.17 -23.83
CA GLU A 172 -37.69 -5.39 -24.54
C GLU A 172 -36.94 -6.63 -24.05
N GLU A 173 -35.64 -6.52 -23.83
CA GLU A 173 -34.83 -7.62 -23.28
C GLU A 173 -35.24 -7.96 -21.85
N TYR A 174 -35.53 -6.94 -21.04
CA TYR A 174 -36.01 -7.14 -19.68
C TYR A 174 -37.37 -7.86 -19.65
N LYS A 175 -38.34 -7.47 -20.51
CA LYS A 175 -39.63 -8.13 -20.59
C LYS A 175 -39.49 -9.62 -20.91
N LYS A 176 -38.66 -9.97 -21.89
CA LYS A 176 -38.36 -11.38 -22.23
C LYS A 176 -37.77 -12.16 -21.05
N PHE A 177 -36.86 -11.51 -20.32
CA PHE A 177 -36.30 -12.12 -19.11
C PHE A 177 -37.36 -12.30 -18.02
N ALA A 178 -38.20 -11.32 -17.78
CA ALA A 178 -39.24 -11.36 -16.77
C ALA A 178 -40.26 -12.49 -17.07
N GLU A 179 -40.64 -12.70 -18.33
CA GLU A 179 -41.50 -13.80 -18.74
C GLU A 179 -40.92 -15.18 -18.35
N VAL A 180 -39.64 -15.39 -18.59
CA VAL A 180 -38.93 -16.66 -18.23
C VAL A 180 -38.81 -16.84 -16.72
N MET A 181 -38.83 -15.76 -15.97
CA MET A 181 -38.65 -15.81 -14.50
C MET A 181 -39.97 -15.93 -13.72
N MET A 182 -41.11 -15.97 -14.38
CA MET A 182 -42.43 -16.07 -13.72
C MET A 182 -42.61 -17.34 -12.87
N ASP A 183 -41.86 -18.42 -13.18
CA ASP A 183 -41.83 -19.66 -12.38
C ASP A 183 -41.15 -19.51 -11.01
N LYS A 184 -40.42 -18.39 -10.78
CA LYS A 184 -39.70 -18.08 -9.56
C LYS A 184 -40.19 -16.77 -8.92
N PRO A 185 -41.35 -16.77 -8.27
CA PRO A 185 -42.05 -15.54 -7.87
C PRO A 185 -41.22 -14.60 -7.00
N VAL A 186 -40.46 -15.12 -6.05
CA VAL A 186 -39.57 -14.28 -5.18
C VAL A 186 -38.53 -13.55 -5.99
N SER A 187 -37.87 -14.24 -6.93
CA SER A 187 -36.87 -13.63 -7.82
C SER A 187 -37.51 -12.68 -8.82
N PHE A 188 -38.65 -13.04 -9.37
CA PHE A 188 -39.40 -12.19 -10.29
C PHE A 188 -39.72 -10.83 -9.67
N TYR A 189 -40.36 -10.81 -8.50
CA TYR A 189 -40.72 -9.56 -7.83
C TYR A 189 -39.47 -8.75 -7.40
N ALA A 190 -38.41 -9.42 -7.00
CA ALA A 190 -37.15 -8.72 -6.67
C ALA A 190 -36.55 -8.01 -7.90
N PHE A 191 -36.55 -8.66 -9.08
CA PHE A 191 -36.09 -8.05 -10.34
C PHE A 191 -37.02 -6.95 -10.83
N GLU A 192 -38.35 -7.12 -10.72
CA GLU A 192 -39.33 -6.07 -11.02
C GLU A 192 -39.06 -4.80 -10.18
N MET A 193 -38.87 -4.95 -8.88
CA MET A 193 -38.55 -3.82 -8.00
C MET A 193 -37.23 -3.15 -8.43
N LEU A 194 -36.18 -3.93 -8.70
CA LEU A 194 -34.87 -3.39 -9.10
C LEU A 194 -34.93 -2.68 -10.46
N TYR A 195 -35.75 -3.13 -11.38
CA TYR A 195 -35.81 -2.56 -12.73
C TYR A 195 -36.66 -1.28 -12.80
N TRP A 196 -37.76 -1.22 -12.05
CA TRP A 196 -38.72 -0.10 -12.14
C TRP A 196 -38.54 0.95 -11.02
N CYS A 197 -37.80 0.65 -9.97
CA CYS A 197 -37.63 1.57 -8.84
C CYS A 197 -36.26 2.28 -8.82
N VAL A 198 -35.48 2.26 -9.90
CA VAL A 198 -34.19 2.94 -10.01
C VAL A 198 -34.33 4.27 -10.76
#